data_28324200350a7ff35320a07464c52e5a
#
_entry.id   28324200350a7ff35320a07464c52e5a
#
_cell.length_a   1.000
_cell.length_b   1.000
_cell.length_c   1.000
_cell.angle_alpha   90.00
_cell.angle_beta   90.00
_cell.angle_gamma   90.00
#
_symmetry.space_group_name_H-M   'P 1'
#
loop_
_entity.id
_entity.type
_entity.pdbx_description
1 polymer ?
#
loop_
_entity_poly.entity_id
_entity_poly.type
_entity_poly.pdbx_seq_one_letter_code
_entity_poly.pdbx_strand_id
1 'polypeptide(L)'
;MKFFQKRAVAAVVLILAIVAGVVIGQAKKPDTGGQASTAIVGSYTYVYDYAGVLTDETMEHIDAMNASLFAQTGAQILVSVVNSTGGADIMDYASDLGNSYGVGSAERNNGVVMLLALDNISQSGLMGDYCVVVGTGLESHADDFMRLQSYYLENDFAAGEYD
;
A
#
# COMPACT_ATOMS: atom_id res chain seq x y z
N MET A 1 1.68 -17.61 16.46
CA MET A 1 2.62 -17.12 15.44
C MET A 1 2.29 -17.65 14.03
N LYS A 2 1.01 -17.62 13.61
CA LYS A 2 0.61 -18.04 12.23
C LYS A 2 0.50 -16.84 11.28
N PHE A 3 0.63 -15.61 11.81
CA PHE A 3 0.38 -14.37 11.11
C PHE A 3 1.39 -14.11 9.97
N PHE A 4 2.69 -14.32 10.24
CA PHE A 4 3.75 -14.16 9.22
C PHE A 4 3.80 -15.29 8.17
N GLN A 5 2.92 -16.27 8.25
CA GLN A 5 2.85 -17.35 7.24
C GLN A 5 1.96 -16.99 6.04
N LYS A 6 1.19 -15.91 6.14
CA LYS A 6 0.40 -15.40 5.03
C LYS A 6 1.28 -14.50 4.16
N ARG A 7 1.49 -14.87 2.92
CA ARG A 7 2.43 -14.21 2.00
C ARG A 7 2.05 -12.77 1.69
N ALA A 8 0.75 -12.48 1.55
CA ALA A 8 0.25 -11.13 1.31
C ALA A 8 0.61 -10.16 2.46
N VAL A 9 0.42 -10.59 3.71
CA VAL A 9 0.83 -9.83 4.89
C VAL A 9 2.35 -9.64 4.93
N ALA A 10 3.11 -10.67 4.59
CA ALA A 10 4.57 -10.59 4.50
C ALA A 10 5.01 -9.56 3.44
N ALA A 11 4.31 -9.49 2.30
CA ALA A 11 4.59 -8.50 1.25
C ALA A 11 4.40 -7.08 1.76
N VAL A 12 3.28 -6.79 2.43
CA VAL A 12 3.01 -5.46 2.99
C VAL A 12 4.05 -5.09 4.06
N VAL A 13 4.37 -6.02 4.95
CA VAL A 13 5.40 -5.81 6.00
C VAL A 13 6.77 -5.56 5.38
N LEU A 14 7.12 -6.26 4.31
CA LEU A 14 8.41 -6.09 3.64
C LEU A 14 8.49 -4.76 2.89
N ILE A 15 7.42 -4.35 2.22
CA ILE A 15 7.30 -3.03 1.58
C ILE A 15 7.47 -1.94 2.64
N LEU A 16 6.79 -2.05 3.79
CA LEU A 16 6.95 -1.15 4.92
C LEU A 16 8.41 -1.08 5.40
N ALA A 17 9.09 -2.23 5.51
CA ALA A 17 10.48 -2.29 5.94
C ALA A 17 11.44 -1.61 4.95
N ILE A 18 11.19 -1.73 3.64
CA ILE A 18 12.02 -1.09 2.60
C ILE A 18 11.83 0.42 2.64
N VAL A 19 10.58 0.91 2.71
CA VAL A 19 10.31 2.34 2.84
C VAL A 19 11.01 2.90 4.08
N ALA A 20 10.93 2.22 5.22
CA ALA A 20 11.64 2.61 6.43
C ALA A 20 13.16 2.65 6.23
N GLY A 21 13.74 1.61 5.59
CA GLY A 21 15.17 1.53 5.34
C GLY A 21 15.70 2.64 4.43
N VAL A 22 14.96 2.97 3.38
CA VAL A 22 15.31 4.03 2.41
C VAL A 22 15.25 5.41 3.06
N VAL A 23 14.22 5.68 3.85
CA VAL A 23 14.01 7.00 4.45
C VAL A 23 14.93 7.24 5.64
N ILE A 24 15.28 6.20 6.42
CA ILE A 24 16.27 6.30 7.50
C ILE A 24 17.66 6.63 6.93
N GLY A 25 17.99 6.11 5.74
CA GLY A 25 19.25 6.43 5.05
C GLY A 25 19.38 7.90 4.62
N GLN A 26 18.29 8.66 4.54
CA GLN A 26 18.25 10.07 4.16
C GLN A 26 18.01 11.02 5.35
N ALA A 27 18.22 10.60 6.59
CA ALA A 27 17.77 11.21 7.82
C ALA A 27 17.95 12.74 7.91
N LYS A 28 16.87 13.45 7.61
CA LYS A 28 16.53 14.72 8.26
C LYS A 28 15.35 14.46 9.19
N LYS A 29 15.29 15.22 10.30
CA LYS A 29 14.25 15.12 11.34
C LYS A 29 12.85 14.78 10.78
N PRO A 30 12.08 13.92 11.48
CA PRO A 30 10.69 13.67 11.13
C PRO A 30 9.91 14.98 11.03
N ASP A 31 9.25 15.17 9.90
CA ASP A 31 8.35 16.30 9.74
C ASP A 31 7.01 15.95 10.36
N THR A 32 6.67 16.59 11.47
CA THR A 32 5.40 16.38 12.17
C THR A 32 4.25 17.18 11.57
N GLY A 33 4.46 17.82 10.41
CA GLY A 33 3.52 18.76 9.79
C GLY A 33 2.59 18.21 8.71
N GLY A 34 2.75 16.96 8.28
CA GLY A 34 1.83 16.35 7.31
C GLY A 34 0.58 15.83 8.01
N GLN A 35 -0.49 16.62 8.05
CA GLN A 35 -1.79 16.08 8.40
C GLN A 35 -2.22 15.12 7.30
N ALA A 36 -2.17 13.80 7.58
CA ALA A 36 -2.91 12.84 6.79
C ALA A 36 -4.38 13.29 6.78
N SER A 37 -4.91 13.51 5.58
CA SER A 37 -6.33 13.78 5.44
C SER A 37 -7.07 12.53 5.86
N THR A 38 -7.63 12.53 7.06
CA THR A 38 -8.40 11.43 7.61
C THR A 38 -9.77 11.37 6.97
N ALA A 39 -9.86 10.82 5.78
CA ALA A 39 -11.13 10.30 5.30
C ALA A 39 -11.23 8.86 5.79
N ILE A 40 -11.87 8.68 6.94
CA ILE A 40 -12.07 7.37 7.54
C ILE A 40 -13.21 6.68 6.80
N VAL A 41 -12.90 5.62 6.07
CA VAL A 41 -13.87 4.59 5.74
C VAL A 41 -13.55 3.40 6.64
N GLY A 42 -14.29 3.28 7.74
CA GLY A 42 -14.02 2.30 8.78
C GLY A 42 -13.13 2.82 9.92
N SER A 43 -12.66 1.92 10.78
CA SER A 43 -11.84 2.22 11.97
C SER A 43 -10.34 2.34 11.66
N TYR A 44 -9.93 2.15 10.41
CA TYR A 44 -8.52 2.07 9.98
C TYR A 44 -8.12 3.33 9.20
N THR A 45 -6.87 3.75 9.38
CA THR A 45 -6.34 4.99 8.78
C THR A 45 -5.63 4.74 7.44
N TYR A 46 -5.04 3.56 7.28
CA TYR A 46 -4.16 3.26 6.14
C TYR A 46 -4.64 2.08 5.31
N VAL A 47 -5.78 1.48 5.65
CA VAL A 47 -6.36 0.33 4.95
C VAL A 47 -7.81 0.63 4.58
N TYR A 48 -8.16 0.44 3.33
CA TYR A 48 -9.49 0.64 2.79
C TYR A 48 -9.91 -0.62 2.02
N ASP A 49 -10.57 -1.52 2.72
CA ASP A 49 -11.09 -2.76 2.12
C ASP A 49 -12.57 -2.59 1.75
N TYR A 50 -12.82 -2.15 0.52
CA TYR A 50 -14.18 -2.03 -0.02
C TYR A 50 -14.73 -3.36 -0.54
N ALA A 51 -13.87 -4.36 -0.74
CA ALA A 51 -14.26 -5.69 -1.20
C ALA A 51 -14.61 -6.64 -0.05
N GLY A 52 -14.19 -6.32 1.18
CA GLY A 52 -14.48 -7.11 2.38
C GLY A 52 -13.75 -8.45 2.41
N VAL A 53 -12.52 -8.51 1.92
CA VAL A 53 -11.73 -9.76 1.82
C VAL A 53 -10.60 -9.85 2.83
N LEU A 54 -10.25 -8.74 3.51
CA LEU A 54 -9.24 -8.72 4.56
C LEU A 54 -9.86 -9.00 5.93
N THR A 55 -9.13 -9.70 6.78
CA THR A 55 -9.54 -9.85 8.19
C THR A 55 -9.24 -8.60 9.00
N ASP A 56 -9.99 -8.39 10.08
CA ASP A 56 -9.72 -7.32 11.05
C ASP A 56 -8.28 -7.40 11.57
N GLU A 57 -7.75 -8.60 11.84
CA GLU A 57 -6.38 -8.83 12.31
C GLU A 57 -5.35 -8.31 11.30
N THR A 58 -5.57 -8.56 10.01
CA THR A 58 -4.70 -8.06 8.93
C THR A 58 -4.76 -6.54 8.84
N MET A 59 -5.95 -5.96 8.86
CA MET A 59 -6.12 -4.50 8.78
C MET A 59 -5.51 -3.78 9.98
N GLU A 60 -5.70 -4.28 11.20
CA GLU A 60 -5.08 -3.74 12.42
C GLU A 60 -3.56 -3.78 12.35
N HIS A 61 -3.01 -4.88 11.82
CA HIS A 61 -1.56 -5.01 11.69
C HIS A 61 -0.98 -4.02 10.69
N ILE A 62 -1.60 -3.87 9.52
CA ILE A 62 -1.18 -2.90 8.50
C ILE A 62 -1.22 -1.48 9.08
N ASP A 63 -2.28 -1.13 9.78
CA ASP A 63 -2.45 0.20 10.39
C ASP A 63 -1.39 0.48 11.45
N ALA A 64 -1.13 -0.47 12.33
CA ALA A 64 -0.11 -0.34 13.37
C ALA A 64 1.30 -0.19 12.80
N MET A 65 1.63 -0.96 11.77
CA MET A 65 2.92 -0.86 11.08
C MET A 65 3.08 0.49 10.38
N ASN A 66 2.03 0.98 9.72
CA ASN A 66 2.02 2.30 9.08
C ASN A 66 2.17 3.44 10.09
N ALA A 67 1.48 3.38 11.22
CA ALA A 67 1.62 4.38 12.28
C ALA A 67 3.07 4.47 12.77
N SER A 68 3.73 3.32 12.95
CA SER A 68 5.14 3.25 13.31
C SER A 68 6.06 3.81 12.21
N LEU A 69 5.81 3.47 10.96
CA LEU A 69 6.54 3.97 9.80
C LEU A 69 6.43 5.50 9.70
N PHE A 70 5.21 6.01 9.79
CA PHE A 70 4.95 7.46 9.74
C PHE A 70 5.67 8.21 10.84
N ALA A 71 5.60 7.73 12.09
CA ALA A 71 6.25 8.36 13.23
C ALA A 71 7.78 8.45 13.07
N GLN A 72 8.40 7.48 12.38
CA GLN A 72 9.85 7.41 12.20
C GLN A 72 10.32 8.18 10.97
N THR A 73 9.52 8.22 9.89
CA THR A 73 10.00 8.61 8.57
C THR A 73 9.12 9.62 7.86
N GLY A 74 7.88 9.83 8.30
CA GLY A 74 6.85 10.57 7.59
C GLY A 74 6.35 9.88 6.31
N ALA A 75 6.81 8.64 6.02
CA ALA A 75 6.28 7.85 4.91
C ALA A 75 4.99 7.14 5.32
N GLN A 76 4.13 6.91 4.36
CA GLN A 76 2.87 6.20 4.54
C GLN A 76 2.65 5.21 3.39
N ILE A 77 2.03 4.09 3.69
CA ILE A 77 1.57 3.12 2.70
C ILE A 77 0.06 2.98 2.85
N LEU A 78 -0.67 3.39 1.82
CA LEU A 78 -2.10 3.14 1.71
C LEU A 78 -2.31 1.79 1.06
N VAL A 79 -3.06 0.91 1.70
CA VAL A 79 -3.53 -0.35 1.12
C VAL A 79 -5.00 -0.19 0.78
N SER A 80 -5.36 -0.39 -0.47
CA SER A 80 -6.77 -0.34 -0.90
C SER A 80 -7.15 -1.60 -1.65
N VAL A 81 -8.27 -2.20 -1.27
CA VAL A 81 -8.87 -3.34 -1.97
C VAL A 81 -10.24 -2.92 -2.48
N VAL A 82 -10.43 -2.99 -3.78
CA VAL A 82 -11.69 -2.65 -4.45
C VAL A 82 -12.17 -3.82 -5.30
N ASN A 83 -13.46 -3.89 -5.57
CA ASN A 83 -13.93 -4.86 -6.57
C ASN A 83 -13.45 -4.45 -7.96
N SER A 84 -13.61 -3.19 -8.34
CA SER A 84 -13.21 -2.71 -9.67
C SER A 84 -12.86 -1.23 -9.64
N THR A 85 -11.98 -0.82 -10.57
CA THR A 85 -11.68 0.59 -10.86
C THR A 85 -12.76 1.27 -11.73
N GLY A 86 -13.82 0.54 -12.11
CA GLY A 86 -14.88 1.08 -12.97
C GLY A 86 -14.44 1.35 -14.41
N GLY A 87 -13.37 0.69 -14.86
CA GLY A 87 -12.79 0.86 -16.21
C GLY A 87 -11.70 1.94 -16.28
N ALA A 88 -11.35 2.58 -15.17
CA ALA A 88 -10.17 3.45 -15.11
C ALA A 88 -8.89 2.61 -15.16
N ASP A 89 -7.82 3.18 -15.70
CA ASP A 89 -6.48 2.59 -15.57
C ASP A 89 -6.12 2.42 -14.09
N ILE A 90 -5.56 1.27 -13.74
CA ILE A 90 -5.31 0.93 -12.33
C ILE A 90 -4.25 1.83 -11.69
N MET A 91 -3.23 2.24 -12.45
CA MET A 91 -2.18 3.13 -11.96
C MET A 91 -2.70 4.56 -11.76
N ASP A 92 -3.55 5.03 -12.68
CA ASP A 92 -4.20 6.34 -12.57
C ASP A 92 -5.13 6.36 -11.36
N TYR A 93 -5.94 5.30 -11.19
CA TYR A 93 -6.84 5.17 -10.03
C TYR A 93 -6.08 5.15 -8.71
N ALA A 94 -4.97 4.40 -8.62
CA ALA A 94 -4.14 4.36 -7.43
C ALA A 94 -3.46 5.71 -7.14
N SER A 95 -3.02 6.42 -8.19
CA SER A 95 -2.44 7.77 -8.08
C SER A 95 -3.46 8.77 -7.55
N ASP A 96 -4.69 8.73 -8.05
CA ASP A 96 -5.78 9.58 -7.60
C ASP A 96 -6.16 9.30 -6.14
N LEU A 97 -6.16 8.03 -5.73
CA LEU A 97 -6.33 7.67 -4.31
C LEU A 97 -5.22 8.28 -3.45
N GLY A 98 -3.97 8.09 -3.82
CA GLY A 98 -2.82 8.63 -3.08
C GLY A 98 -2.90 10.15 -2.91
N ASN A 99 -3.26 10.85 -3.98
CA ASN A 99 -3.43 12.29 -3.96
C ASN A 99 -4.64 12.73 -3.11
N SER A 100 -5.76 12.01 -3.22
CA SER A 100 -7.00 12.33 -2.50
C SER A 100 -6.86 12.15 -0.99
N TYR A 101 -6.11 11.13 -0.57
CA TYR A 101 -5.85 10.84 0.84
C TYR A 101 -4.59 11.53 1.39
N GLY A 102 -3.80 12.18 0.53
CA GLY A 102 -2.59 12.88 0.94
C GLY A 102 -1.55 11.92 1.54
N VAL A 103 -1.32 10.78 0.87
CA VAL A 103 -0.47 9.71 1.38
C VAL A 103 1.00 10.11 1.39
N GLY A 104 1.64 10.03 2.54
CA GLY A 104 3.03 10.41 2.75
C GLY A 104 3.23 11.88 3.12
N SER A 105 4.47 12.32 3.16
CA SER A 105 4.85 13.70 3.42
C SER A 105 4.84 14.52 2.13
N ALA A 106 4.13 15.64 2.12
CA ALA A 106 4.10 16.57 0.98
C ALA A 106 5.49 17.12 0.61
N GLU A 107 6.40 17.25 1.58
CA GLU A 107 7.77 17.73 1.32
C GLU A 107 8.67 16.65 0.71
N ARG A 108 8.42 15.40 1.06
CA ARG A 108 9.26 14.26 0.67
C ARG A 108 8.67 13.46 -0.48
N ASN A 109 7.38 13.61 -0.76
CA ASN A 109 6.65 12.81 -1.75
C ASN A 109 6.94 11.30 -1.59
N ASN A 110 6.86 10.81 -0.34
CA ASN A 110 7.25 9.48 0.04
C ASN A 110 6.06 8.58 0.42
N GLY A 111 4.92 8.86 -0.18
CA GLY A 111 3.73 7.99 -0.09
C GLY A 111 3.85 6.78 -1.01
N VAL A 112 3.19 5.71 -0.62
CA VAL A 112 3.04 4.49 -1.42
C VAL A 112 1.56 4.12 -1.40
N VAL A 113 1.00 3.77 -2.55
CA VAL A 113 -0.35 3.20 -2.66
C VAL A 113 -0.24 1.80 -3.23
N MET A 114 -0.77 0.83 -2.51
CA MET A 114 -0.95 -0.55 -2.95
C MET A 114 -2.44 -0.75 -3.22
N LEU A 115 -2.80 -1.00 -4.47
CA LEU A 115 -4.17 -1.20 -4.89
C LEU A 115 -4.35 -2.63 -5.43
N LEU A 116 -5.41 -3.29 -4.96
CA LEU A 116 -5.91 -4.55 -5.48
C LEU A 116 -7.31 -4.32 -6.04
N ALA A 117 -7.57 -4.72 -7.28
CA ALA A 117 -8.86 -4.61 -7.96
C ALA A 117 -9.30 -6.00 -8.43
N LEU A 118 -10.19 -6.63 -7.66
CA LEU A 118 -10.45 -8.07 -7.72
C LEU A 118 -11.15 -8.51 -9.00
N ASP A 119 -12.01 -7.65 -9.58
CA ASP A 119 -12.80 -7.94 -10.79
C ASP A 119 -12.25 -7.24 -12.05
N ASN A 120 -11.13 -6.50 -11.94
CA ASN A 120 -10.49 -5.94 -13.10
C ASN A 120 -9.94 -7.05 -14.00
N ILE A 121 -9.85 -6.78 -15.29
CA ILE A 121 -9.12 -7.66 -16.21
C ILE A 121 -7.73 -7.07 -16.40
N SER A 122 -6.71 -7.80 -15.96
CA SER A 122 -5.30 -7.42 -16.08
C SER A 122 -4.85 -7.34 -17.55
N GLN A 123 -3.70 -6.74 -17.80
CA GLN A 123 -3.10 -6.70 -19.15
C GLN A 123 -2.84 -8.10 -19.74
N SER A 124 -2.66 -9.11 -18.90
CA SER A 124 -2.53 -10.51 -19.33
C SER A 124 -3.87 -11.19 -19.63
N GLY A 125 -5.00 -10.50 -19.43
CA GLY A 125 -6.35 -11.02 -19.63
C GLY A 125 -6.87 -11.91 -18.51
N LEU A 126 -6.19 -11.91 -17.36
CA LEU A 126 -6.63 -12.64 -16.16
C LEU A 126 -7.54 -11.75 -15.32
N MET A 127 -8.47 -12.39 -14.60
CA MET A 127 -9.29 -11.72 -13.60
C MET A 127 -8.44 -11.32 -12.41
N GLY A 128 -8.68 -10.11 -11.91
CA GLY A 128 -7.87 -9.47 -10.89
C GLY A 128 -6.71 -8.69 -11.48
N ASP A 129 -6.48 -7.52 -10.90
CA ASP A 129 -5.36 -6.66 -11.23
C ASP A 129 -4.86 -5.99 -9.96
N TYR A 130 -3.57 -5.65 -9.91
CA TYR A 130 -2.96 -5.00 -8.77
C TYR A 130 -1.83 -4.08 -9.20
N CYS A 131 -1.59 -3.04 -8.42
CA CYS A 131 -0.44 -2.16 -8.66
C CYS A 131 0.11 -1.58 -7.36
N VAL A 132 1.35 -1.10 -7.44
CA VAL A 132 1.95 -0.21 -6.45
C VAL A 132 2.37 1.08 -7.13
N VAL A 133 1.88 2.21 -6.61
CA VAL A 133 2.29 3.55 -7.02
C VAL A 133 3.10 4.17 -5.90
N VAL A 134 4.21 4.79 -6.25
CA VAL A 134 5.11 5.46 -5.31
C VAL A 134 5.20 6.94 -5.60
N GLY A 135 5.29 7.75 -4.55
CA GLY A 135 5.57 9.18 -4.70
C GLY A 135 6.96 9.43 -5.29
N THR A 136 7.15 10.61 -5.87
CA THR A 136 8.40 10.97 -6.58
C THR A 136 9.65 10.89 -5.71
N GLY A 137 9.51 11.00 -4.40
CA GLY A 137 10.61 10.81 -3.45
C GLY A 137 11.09 9.36 -3.32
N LEU A 138 10.35 8.41 -3.88
CA LEU A 138 10.66 6.97 -3.86
C LEU A 138 10.83 6.37 -5.26
N GLU A 139 10.78 7.16 -6.33
CA GLU A 139 10.87 6.67 -7.72
C GLU A 139 12.10 5.80 -7.99
N SER A 140 13.24 6.14 -7.39
CA SER A 140 14.47 5.35 -7.55
C SER A 140 14.37 3.92 -7.00
N HIS A 141 13.32 3.62 -6.25
CA HIS A 141 13.02 2.32 -5.65
C HIS A 141 11.78 1.65 -6.23
N ALA A 142 11.16 2.24 -7.26
CA ALA A 142 9.92 1.71 -7.85
C ALA A 142 10.08 0.24 -8.30
N ASP A 143 11.20 -0.10 -8.92
CA ASP A 143 11.50 -1.48 -9.34
C ASP A 143 11.60 -2.45 -8.15
N ASP A 144 12.06 -2.00 -6.99
CA ASP A 144 12.13 -2.82 -5.79
C ASP A 144 10.73 -3.14 -5.28
N PHE A 145 9.83 -2.15 -5.28
CA PHE A 145 8.42 -2.35 -4.92
C PHE A 145 7.71 -3.30 -5.87
N MET A 146 7.90 -3.15 -7.18
CA MET A 146 7.31 -4.05 -8.18
C MET A 146 7.82 -5.49 -8.03
N ARG A 147 9.12 -5.70 -7.79
CA ARG A 147 9.68 -7.05 -7.56
C ARG A 147 9.11 -7.70 -6.30
N LEU A 148 8.95 -6.94 -5.23
CA LEU A 148 8.38 -7.45 -3.98
C LEU A 148 6.91 -7.83 -4.16
N GLN A 149 6.15 -6.98 -4.84
CA GLN A 149 4.76 -7.24 -5.15
C GLN A 149 4.62 -8.54 -5.96
N SER A 150 5.37 -8.67 -7.05
CA SER A 150 5.33 -9.88 -7.87
C SER A 150 5.76 -11.14 -7.09
N TYR A 151 6.80 -11.04 -6.26
CA TYR A 151 7.30 -12.19 -5.53
C TYR A 151 6.37 -12.69 -4.41
N TYR A 152 5.75 -11.76 -3.68
CA TYR A 152 4.97 -12.09 -2.49
C TYR A 152 3.46 -12.12 -2.70
N LEU A 153 2.95 -11.36 -3.66
CA LEU A 153 1.51 -11.19 -3.85
C LEU A 153 0.95 -11.99 -5.03
N GLU A 154 1.69 -12.09 -6.13
CA GLU A 154 1.14 -12.55 -7.41
C GLU A 154 0.48 -13.93 -7.33
N ASN A 155 1.13 -14.90 -6.68
CA ASN A 155 0.60 -16.25 -6.58
C ASN A 155 -0.64 -16.35 -5.69
N ASP A 156 -0.62 -15.67 -4.54
CA ASP A 156 -1.72 -15.70 -3.58
C ASP A 156 -2.91 -14.89 -4.10
N PHE A 157 -2.63 -13.77 -4.79
CA PHE A 157 -3.65 -12.98 -5.47
C PHE A 157 -4.32 -13.78 -6.61
N ALA A 158 -3.55 -14.46 -7.46
CA ALA A 158 -4.07 -15.32 -8.51
C ALA A 158 -4.89 -16.52 -7.99
N ALA A 159 -4.59 -16.96 -6.77
CA ALA A 159 -5.34 -18.02 -6.09
C ALA A 159 -6.60 -17.50 -5.35
N GLY A 160 -6.81 -16.17 -5.28
CA GLY A 160 -7.88 -15.56 -4.50
C GLY A 160 -7.62 -15.59 -2.98
N GLU A 161 -6.37 -15.74 -2.57
CA GLU A 161 -5.94 -15.78 -1.17
C GLU A 161 -5.45 -14.37 -0.76
N TYR A 162 -6.40 -13.47 -0.46
CA TYR A 162 -6.11 -12.05 -0.23
C TYR A 162 -5.69 -11.70 1.20
N ASP A 163 -5.85 -12.62 2.15
CA ASP A 163 -5.63 -12.39 3.60
C ASP A 163 -4.53 -13.27 4.20
#